data_388da5e0b3dabb62236d0c6e2b69db8a
#
_entry.id   388da5e0b3dabb62236d0c6e2b69db8a
#
_cell.length_a   1.000
_cell.length_b   1.000
_cell.length_c   1.000
_cell.angle_alpha   90.00
_cell.angle_beta   90.00
_cell.angle_gamma   90.00
#
_symmetry.space_group_name_H-M   'P 1'
#
loop_
_entity.id
_entity.type
_entity.pdbx_description
1 polymer ?
#
loop_
_entity_poly.entity_id
_entity_poly.type
_entity_poly.pdbx_seq_one_letter_code
_entity_poly.pdbx_strand_id
1 'polypeptide(L)'
;MEIHGLEDQIILYSNDAIHLPNTEAQEHGAIQNLLQWAEMNNCEGSTPDSNQPSTFYSVQSFTNCDHDSEVSLVTLYAADHNPYEESYDIFPGNGGTVDTNGIAWEFLSRFSKSVDIEPE
;
A
#
# COMPACT_ATOMS: atom_id res chain seq x y z
N MET A 1 2.53 -4.66 -3.61
CA MET A 1 2.18 -3.77 -2.47
C MET A 1 2.81 -2.43 -2.64
N GLU A 2 2.09 -1.39 -2.38
CA GLU A 2 2.63 -0.03 -2.26
C GLU A 2 2.52 0.41 -0.80
N ILE A 3 3.53 1.09 -0.31
CA ILE A 3 3.54 1.71 1.02
C ILE A 3 3.77 3.19 0.80
N HIS A 4 2.84 4.04 1.22
CA HIS A 4 2.87 5.45 0.88
C HIS A 4 2.45 6.31 2.08
N GLY A 5 3.23 7.35 2.34
CA GLY A 5 2.91 8.34 3.36
C GLY A 5 1.86 9.32 2.89
N LEU A 6 0.86 9.55 3.72
CA LEU A 6 -0.23 10.48 3.42
C LEU A 6 0.27 11.93 3.32
N GLU A 7 1.34 12.25 4.05
CA GLU A 7 1.94 13.59 4.10
C GLU A 7 3.13 13.76 3.16
N ASP A 8 3.29 12.86 2.20
CA ASP A 8 4.38 12.92 1.24
C ASP A 8 4.20 14.14 0.32
N GLN A 9 5.17 15.05 0.37
CA GLN A 9 5.15 16.29 -0.42
C GLN A 9 6.00 16.19 -1.70
N ILE A 10 6.69 15.08 -1.89
CA ILE A 10 7.55 14.87 -3.06
C ILE A 10 6.83 14.02 -4.09
N ILE A 11 6.40 12.83 -3.66
CA ILE A 11 5.51 11.98 -4.45
C ILE A 11 4.16 12.03 -3.76
N LEU A 12 3.26 12.84 -4.24
CA LEU A 12 1.99 13.07 -3.57
C LEU A 12 1.16 11.79 -3.49
N TYR A 13 0.58 11.56 -2.30
CA TYR A 13 -0.36 10.46 -2.10
C TYR A 13 -1.58 10.62 -3.03
N SER A 14 -2.01 11.85 -3.22
CA SER A 14 -3.06 12.21 -4.16
C SER A 14 -2.72 13.56 -4.80
N ASN A 15 -3.44 13.93 -5.86
CA ASN A 15 -3.28 15.26 -6.48
C ASN A 15 -3.79 16.39 -5.58
N ASP A 16 -4.53 16.05 -4.56
CA ASP A 16 -5.06 17.01 -3.62
C ASP A 16 -4.11 17.13 -2.44
N ALA A 17 -3.56 18.32 -2.22
CA ALA A 17 -2.61 18.57 -1.15
C ALA A 17 -3.22 18.40 0.25
N ILE A 18 -4.51 18.41 0.37
CA ILE A 18 -5.21 18.20 1.63
C ILE A 18 -5.86 16.81 1.73
N HIS A 19 -5.53 15.96 0.79
CA HIS A 19 -5.94 14.54 0.79
C HIS A 19 -7.45 14.33 0.85
N LEU A 20 -8.20 15.28 0.30
CA LEU A 20 -9.65 15.16 0.23
C LEU A 20 -10.03 14.18 -0.88
N PRO A 21 -11.01 13.32 -0.64
CA PRO A 21 -11.49 12.41 -1.66
C PRO A 21 -12.26 13.21 -2.72
N ASN A 22 -11.67 13.34 -3.87
CA ASN A 22 -12.36 13.82 -5.05
C ASN A 22 -11.89 13.01 -6.26
N THR A 23 -12.65 13.07 -7.33
CA THR A 23 -12.37 12.24 -8.49
C THR A 23 -11.06 12.59 -9.18
N GLU A 24 -10.71 13.86 -9.24
CA GLU A 24 -9.45 14.27 -9.84
C GLU A 24 -8.23 13.86 -9.03
N ALA A 25 -8.31 14.01 -7.72
CA ALA A 25 -7.21 13.61 -6.84
C ALA A 25 -6.95 12.10 -6.92
N GLN A 26 -7.98 11.32 -7.20
CA GLN A 26 -7.86 9.87 -7.31
C GLN A 26 -7.33 9.41 -8.67
N GLU A 27 -7.28 10.28 -9.67
CA GLU A 27 -6.78 9.88 -10.99
C GLU A 27 -5.28 9.65 -11.04
N HIS A 28 -4.53 10.24 -10.14
CA HIS A 28 -3.06 10.22 -10.17
C HIS A 28 -2.47 10.09 -8.77
N GLY A 29 -2.81 9.10 -8.04
CA GLY A 29 -2.29 8.92 -6.70
C GLY A 29 -2.26 7.48 -6.26
N ALA A 30 -2.01 7.27 -4.98
CA ALA A 30 -1.86 5.94 -4.42
C ALA A 30 -3.14 5.10 -4.57
N ILE A 31 -4.29 5.71 -4.36
CA ILE A 31 -5.58 5.01 -4.52
C ILE A 31 -5.78 4.60 -5.98
N GLN A 32 -5.50 5.50 -6.91
CA GLN A 32 -5.64 5.18 -8.32
C GLN A 32 -4.66 4.08 -8.75
N ASN A 33 -3.45 4.09 -8.23
CA ASN A 33 -2.50 3.01 -8.46
C ASN A 33 -3.04 1.67 -7.98
N LEU A 34 -3.61 1.64 -6.80
CA LEU A 34 -4.24 0.42 -6.26
C LEU A 34 -5.32 -0.10 -7.21
N LEU A 35 -6.21 0.79 -7.66
CA LEU A 35 -7.30 0.41 -8.55
C LEU A 35 -6.82 -0.05 -9.92
N GLN A 36 -5.80 0.60 -10.48
CA GLN A 36 -5.21 0.21 -11.75
C GLN A 36 -4.53 -1.16 -11.67
N TRP A 37 -3.78 -1.40 -10.61
CA TRP A 37 -3.15 -2.70 -10.40
C TRP A 37 -4.18 -3.80 -10.18
N ALA A 38 -5.27 -3.49 -9.49
CA ALA A 38 -6.36 -4.44 -9.30
C ALA A 38 -7.02 -4.80 -10.64
N GLU A 39 -7.22 -3.81 -11.50
CA GLU A 39 -7.75 -4.05 -12.84
C GLU A 39 -6.79 -4.91 -13.68
N MET A 40 -5.51 -4.58 -13.67
CA MET A 40 -4.49 -5.31 -14.42
C MET A 40 -4.35 -6.77 -13.95
N ASN A 41 -4.57 -7.02 -12.68
CA ASN A 41 -4.52 -8.37 -12.12
C ASN A 41 -5.88 -9.05 -12.09
N ASN A 42 -6.86 -8.45 -12.72
CA ASN A 42 -8.20 -9.00 -12.84
C ASN A 42 -8.82 -9.36 -11.49
N CYS A 43 -8.64 -8.49 -10.51
CA CYS A 43 -9.19 -8.67 -9.18
C CYS A 43 -10.71 -8.54 -9.18
N GLU A 44 -11.37 -9.34 -8.36
CA GLU A 44 -12.83 -9.28 -8.22
C GLU A 44 -13.23 -8.06 -7.39
N GLY A 45 -14.35 -7.46 -7.79
CA GLY A 45 -14.94 -6.34 -7.09
C GLY A 45 -14.32 -5.00 -7.48
N SER A 46 -14.99 -3.94 -7.08
CA SER A 46 -14.59 -2.56 -7.38
C SER A 46 -14.10 -1.81 -6.14
N THR A 47 -14.23 -2.42 -4.98
CA THR A 47 -13.89 -1.81 -3.70
C THR A 47 -12.95 -2.74 -2.93
N PRO A 48 -11.81 -2.24 -2.48
CA PRO A 48 -10.89 -3.07 -1.72
C PRO A 48 -11.43 -3.37 -0.32
N ASP A 49 -10.97 -4.46 0.25
CA ASP A 49 -11.11 -4.69 1.68
C ASP A 49 -10.23 -3.71 2.43
N SER A 50 -10.72 -3.19 3.53
CA SER A 50 -10.02 -2.18 4.30
C SER A 50 -9.81 -2.67 5.73
N ASN A 51 -8.60 -2.49 6.24
CA ASN A 51 -8.22 -2.87 7.58
C ASN A 51 -7.33 -1.79 8.18
N GLN A 52 -7.53 -1.51 9.46
CA GLN A 52 -6.72 -0.55 10.20
C GLN A 52 -6.06 -1.26 11.40
N PRO A 53 -4.87 -1.89 11.19
CA PRO A 53 -4.21 -2.64 12.25
C PRO A 53 -3.79 -1.80 13.44
N SER A 54 -3.55 -0.50 13.23
CA SER A 54 -3.20 0.44 14.29
C SER A 54 -3.73 1.83 13.95
N THR A 55 -3.54 2.79 14.87
CA THR A 55 -3.90 4.18 14.63
C THR A 55 -2.94 4.88 13.67
N PHE A 56 -1.82 4.24 13.30
CA PHE A 56 -0.78 4.84 12.47
C PHE A 56 -0.92 4.52 10.99
N TYR A 57 -1.61 3.45 10.64
CA TYR A 57 -1.72 3.06 9.24
C TYR A 57 -2.97 2.23 8.95
N SER A 58 -3.32 2.17 7.69
CA SER A 58 -4.36 1.29 7.17
C SER A 58 -3.81 0.45 6.01
N VAL A 59 -4.51 -0.64 5.74
CA VAL A 59 -4.21 -1.51 4.60
C VAL A 59 -5.49 -1.68 3.79
N GLN A 60 -5.41 -1.41 2.51
CA GLN A 60 -6.49 -1.67 1.55
C GLN A 60 -6.01 -2.73 0.57
N SER A 61 -6.80 -3.76 0.33
CA SER A 61 -6.36 -4.91 -0.45
C SER A 61 -7.45 -5.47 -1.33
N PHE A 62 -7.02 -5.96 -2.49
CA PHE A 62 -7.80 -6.87 -3.34
C PHE A 62 -7.12 -8.24 -3.27
N THR A 63 -7.86 -9.27 -2.88
CA THR A 63 -7.28 -10.60 -2.62
C THR A 63 -7.73 -11.67 -3.60
N ASN A 64 -8.82 -11.43 -4.35
CA ASN A 64 -9.30 -12.37 -5.34
C ASN A 64 -8.87 -11.95 -6.73
N CYS A 65 -7.61 -12.17 -7.03
CA CYS A 65 -7.00 -11.76 -8.28
C CYS A 65 -6.46 -12.98 -9.03
N ASP A 66 -6.11 -12.79 -10.31
CA ASP A 66 -5.55 -13.87 -11.14
C ASP A 66 -4.25 -14.39 -10.53
N HIS A 67 -4.01 -15.68 -10.71
CA HIS A 67 -2.80 -16.38 -10.28
C HIS A 67 -2.54 -16.27 -8.76
N ASP A 68 -3.61 -16.22 -7.98
CA ASP A 68 -3.53 -16.08 -6.52
C ASP A 68 -2.75 -14.84 -6.08
N SER A 69 -2.77 -13.80 -6.90
CA SER A 69 -2.10 -12.55 -6.57
C SER A 69 -2.95 -11.67 -5.66
N GLU A 70 -2.31 -10.71 -5.04
CA GLU A 70 -2.96 -9.67 -4.23
C GLU A 70 -2.40 -8.32 -4.61
N VAL A 71 -3.24 -7.30 -4.49
CA VAL A 71 -2.83 -5.91 -4.65
C VAL A 71 -3.17 -5.17 -3.37
N SER A 72 -2.19 -4.54 -2.76
CA SER A 72 -2.35 -3.89 -1.46
C SER A 72 -1.72 -2.51 -1.44
N LEU A 73 -2.37 -1.60 -0.71
CA LEU A 73 -1.87 -0.27 -0.40
C LEU A 73 -1.83 -0.10 1.12
N VAL A 74 -0.66 0.21 1.64
CA VAL A 74 -0.45 0.60 3.03
C VAL A 74 -0.35 2.12 3.08
N THR A 75 -1.26 2.75 3.79
CA THR A 75 -1.29 4.20 3.97
C THR A 75 -0.78 4.55 5.36
N LEU A 76 0.32 5.29 5.41
CA LEU A 76 0.93 5.74 6.66
C LEU A 76 0.44 7.16 6.94
N TYR A 77 -0.35 7.35 7.98
CA TYR A 77 -1.11 8.58 8.16
C TYR A 77 -0.27 9.84 8.41
N ALA A 78 0.85 9.71 9.08
CA ALA A 78 1.69 10.85 9.42
C ALA A 78 3.08 10.82 8.77
N ALA A 79 3.27 9.95 7.80
CA ALA A 79 4.56 9.80 7.16
C ALA A 79 4.70 10.70 5.93
N ASP A 80 5.90 11.19 5.73
CA ASP A 80 6.29 11.97 4.57
C ASP A 80 7.09 11.10 3.57
N HIS A 81 7.96 11.72 2.79
CA HIS A 81 8.76 11.04 1.77
C HIS A 81 10.03 10.36 2.30
N ASN A 82 10.34 10.53 3.57
CA ASN A 82 11.55 9.93 4.16
C ASN A 82 11.46 8.41 4.23
N PRO A 83 12.58 7.70 4.31
CA PRO A 83 12.56 6.25 4.42
C PRO A 83 11.75 5.78 5.63
N TYR A 84 10.95 4.77 5.43
CA TYR A 84 10.08 4.21 6.46
C TYR A 84 10.81 3.06 7.14
N GLU A 85 11.82 3.38 7.92
CA GLU A 85 12.60 2.38 8.64
C GLU A 85 12.12 2.26 10.08
N GLU A 86 12.26 1.09 10.66
CA GLU A 86 11.87 0.84 12.04
C GLU A 86 12.56 1.78 13.02
N SER A 87 13.81 2.13 12.72
CA SER A 87 14.59 3.03 13.56
C SER A 87 14.26 4.51 13.35
N TYR A 88 13.46 4.83 12.35
CA TYR A 88 13.12 6.20 12.00
C TYR A 88 11.77 6.55 12.63
N ASP A 89 11.77 7.57 13.47
CA ASP A 89 10.52 8.05 14.08
C ASP A 89 9.79 8.97 13.11
N ILE A 90 8.96 8.37 12.27
CA ILE A 90 8.15 9.09 11.29
C ILE A 90 6.83 9.60 11.88
N PHE A 91 6.55 9.25 13.13
CA PHE A 91 5.37 9.70 13.85
C PHE A 91 5.76 10.37 15.17
N PRO A 92 6.45 11.52 15.12
CA PRO A 92 6.88 12.21 16.33
C PRO A 92 5.68 12.52 17.23
N GLY A 93 5.78 12.15 18.48
CA GLY A 93 4.71 12.37 19.45
C GLY A 93 3.63 11.30 19.46
N ASN A 94 3.67 10.33 18.58
CA ASN A 94 2.70 9.23 18.53
C ASN A 94 3.20 7.95 19.22
N GLY A 95 4.40 8.00 19.79
CA GLY A 95 4.92 6.90 20.61
C GLY A 95 5.42 5.69 19.84
N GLY A 96 5.70 5.83 18.56
CA GLY A 96 6.22 4.69 17.84
C GLY A 96 6.39 4.91 16.34
N THR A 97 7.03 3.94 15.73
CA THR A 97 7.23 3.84 14.30
C THR A 97 6.40 2.68 13.77
N VAL A 98 6.15 2.69 12.47
CA VAL A 98 5.56 1.56 11.78
C VAL A 98 6.68 0.71 11.17
N ASP A 99 6.68 -0.58 11.46
CA ASP A 99 7.65 -1.51 10.88
C ASP A 99 7.28 -1.82 9.42
N THR A 100 7.61 -0.90 8.53
CA THR A 100 7.27 -1.04 7.11
C THR A 100 8.04 -2.16 6.44
N ASN A 101 9.27 -2.41 6.87
CA ASN A 101 10.05 -3.53 6.35
C ASN A 101 9.42 -4.87 6.72
N GLY A 102 8.94 -5.00 7.96
CA GLY A 102 8.24 -6.19 8.40
C GLY A 102 6.92 -6.40 7.65
N ILE A 103 6.16 -5.33 7.45
CA ILE A 103 4.91 -5.38 6.68
C ILE A 103 5.18 -5.84 5.24
N ALA A 104 6.17 -5.25 4.59
CA ALA A 104 6.54 -5.62 3.22
C ALA A 104 7.02 -7.07 3.15
N TRP A 105 7.85 -7.49 4.08
CA TRP A 105 8.36 -8.86 4.11
C TRP A 105 7.24 -9.88 4.33
N GLU A 106 6.35 -9.61 5.27
CA GLU A 106 5.20 -10.49 5.50
C GLU A 106 4.37 -10.66 4.23
N PHE A 107 4.10 -9.56 3.52
CA PHE A 107 3.37 -9.63 2.26
C PHE A 107 4.15 -10.45 1.23
N LEU A 108 5.39 -10.07 0.97
CA LEU A 108 6.19 -10.70 -0.09
C LEU A 108 6.47 -12.18 0.18
N SER A 109 6.65 -12.55 1.44
CA SER A 109 6.97 -13.93 1.81
C SER A 109 5.80 -14.90 1.61
N ARG A 110 4.58 -14.41 1.47
CA ARG A 110 3.42 -15.26 1.19
C ARG A 110 3.36 -15.71 -0.27
N PHE A 111 4.12 -15.08 -1.13
CA PHE A 111 4.09 -15.37 -2.56
C PHE A 111 5.42 -15.96 -3.00
N SER A 112 5.35 -17.00 -3.83
CA SER A 112 6.52 -17.54 -4.49
C SER A 112 6.23 -17.64 -5.97
N LYS A 113 7.24 -17.30 -6.78
CA LYS A 113 7.14 -17.56 -8.20
C LYS A 113 7.12 -19.08 -8.38
N SER A 114 6.09 -19.58 -9.07
CA SER A 114 6.08 -20.97 -9.39
C SER A 114 7.27 -21.22 -10.34
N VAL A 115 8.23 -21.96 -9.85
CA VAL A 115 9.35 -22.41 -10.65
C VAL A 115 8.83 -23.62 -11.40
N ASP A 116 8.66 -23.47 -12.70
CA ASP A 116 8.54 -24.63 -13.56
C ASP A 116 9.87 -25.35 -13.52
N ILE A 117 9.95 -26.29 -12.62
CA ILE A 117 11.07 -27.21 -12.65
C ILE A 117 10.85 -28.06 -13.88
N GLU A 118 11.53 -27.74 -14.92
CA GLU A 118 11.49 -28.59 -16.08
C GLU A 118 12.05 -29.94 -15.72
N PRO A 119 11.25 -31.00 -15.93
CA PRO A 119 11.81 -32.33 -15.76
C PRO A 119 12.91 -32.53 -16.80
N GLU A 120 14.00 -32.88 -16.32
CA GLU A 120 15.13 -33.20 -17.21
C GLU A 120 14.96 -34.53 -17.91
#